data_8ba07a4b391497a34e2546f4324a1670
#
_entry.id   8ba07a4b391497a34e2546f4324a1670
#
_cell.length_a   1.000
_cell.length_b   1.000
_cell.length_c   1.000
_cell.angle_alpha   90.00
_cell.angle_beta   90.00
_cell.angle_gamma   90.00
#
_symmetry.space_group_name_H-M   'P 1'
#
loop_
_entity.id
_entity.type
_entity.pdbx_description
1 polymer ?
#
loop_
_entity_poly.entity_id
_entity_poly.type
_entity_poly.pdbx_seq_one_letter_code
_entity_poly.pdbx_strand_id
1 'polypeptide(L)'
;MKFGTSPTRTPTSDLVPNTNSLLRQWTGPFSADLTLHPGEFGLGKVPSRLRPDRTTRSVCGFCSTGCSLDVHLQSGVAVNLTPTADYPVNLGMACPKGWESLTPLAAPDRGTVPLLRNSKTGRLEATDWDEAMQVFTLKFRALMDQHGPESVAFLSTGQICTEEMTLLGALWKFGMGALHCDSNTRQCMATSHVAYKQSFGFDAPPYTYADFEQSDALVFIGSNLCIAHPDRKSVV
;
A
#
# COMPACT_ATOMS: atom_id res chain seq x y z
N MET A 1 -21.19 2.80 23.84
CA MET A 1 -21.83 3.24 22.61
C MET A 1 -22.22 1.98 21.82
N LYS A 2 -23.54 1.77 21.62
CA LYS A 2 -24.04 0.64 20.83
C LYS A 2 -23.90 1.02 19.36
N PHE A 3 -23.07 0.32 18.61
CA PHE A 3 -23.05 0.43 17.15
C PHE A 3 -24.34 -0.17 16.62
N GLY A 4 -25.19 0.69 16.07
CA GLY A 4 -26.41 0.26 15.40
C GLY A 4 -26.07 -0.56 14.17
N THR A 5 -26.63 -1.76 14.08
CA THR A 5 -26.60 -2.59 12.88
C THR A 5 -27.28 -1.81 11.76
N SER A 6 -26.53 -1.52 10.71
CA SER A 6 -27.08 -0.97 9.47
C SER A 6 -28.17 -1.91 8.95
N PRO A 7 -29.36 -1.40 8.60
CA PRO A 7 -30.42 -2.25 8.08
C PRO A 7 -29.94 -2.89 6.77
N THR A 8 -29.99 -4.20 6.72
CA THR A 8 -29.86 -4.97 5.47
C THR A 8 -30.97 -4.51 4.52
N ARG A 9 -30.62 -3.64 3.56
CA ARG A 9 -31.52 -3.31 2.48
C ARG A 9 -31.67 -4.55 1.61
N THR A 10 -32.83 -5.17 1.68
CA THR A 10 -33.32 -6.09 0.66
C THR A 10 -33.19 -5.42 -0.72
N PRO A 11 -32.68 -6.10 -1.76
CA PRO A 11 -32.65 -5.55 -3.10
C PRO A 11 -34.09 -5.25 -3.48
N THR A 12 -34.44 -3.98 -3.66
CA THR A 12 -35.72 -3.58 -4.19
C THR A 12 -35.74 -4.00 -5.65
N SER A 13 -36.61 -4.93 -5.97
CA SER A 13 -36.92 -5.42 -7.33
C SER A 13 -37.45 -4.31 -8.28
N ASP A 14 -37.55 -3.08 -7.81
CA ASP A 14 -38.29 -2.00 -8.44
C ASP A 14 -37.42 -0.90 -9.06
N LEU A 15 -36.13 -1.17 -9.24
CA LEU A 15 -35.29 -0.26 -10.01
C LEU A 15 -35.57 -0.45 -11.51
N VAL A 16 -36.65 0.17 -11.97
CA VAL A 16 -36.94 0.32 -13.41
C VAL A 16 -35.72 1.01 -14.05
N PRO A 17 -35.08 0.40 -15.06
CA PRO A 17 -33.96 1.01 -15.73
C PRO A 17 -34.36 2.35 -16.30
N ASN A 18 -33.68 3.42 -15.93
CA ASN A 18 -33.86 4.71 -16.57
C ASN A 18 -33.43 4.61 -18.03
N THR A 19 -34.39 4.48 -18.92
CA THR A 19 -34.20 4.29 -20.35
C THR A 19 -33.45 5.45 -21.03
N ASN A 20 -33.32 6.61 -20.36
CA ASN A 20 -32.63 7.81 -20.84
C ASN A 20 -31.17 7.94 -20.33
N SER A 21 -30.68 6.96 -19.57
CA SER A 21 -29.30 6.98 -19.08
C SER A 21 -28.32 6.58 -20.19
N LEU A 22 -27.13 7.20 -20.21
CA LEU A 22 -26.01 6.80 -21.06
C LEU A 22 -25.60 5.32 -20.86
N LEU A 23 -26.07 4.70 -19.78
CA LEU A 23 -25.90 3.29 -19.45
C LEU A 23 -27.03 2.41 -20.03
N ARG A 24 -27.39 2.65 -21.26
CA ARG A 24 -28.47 1.95 -22.00
C ARG A 24 -28.31 0.43 -22.15
N GLN A 25 -27.22 -0.15 -21.67
CA GLN A 25 -26.90 -1.56 -21.89
C GLN A 25 -27.33 -2.48 -20.74
N TRP A 26 -28.56 -2.34 -20.23
CA TRP A 26 -29.11 -3.29 -19.27
C TRP A 26 -29.38 -4.69 -19.88
N THR A 27 -29.57 -4.76 -21.17
CA THR A 27 -29.94 -5.99 -21.88
C THR A 27 -28.89 -6.45 -22.88
N GLY A 28 -27.78 -5.76 -22.99
CA GLY A 28 -26.68 -6.15 -23.88
C GLY A 28 -25.75 -7.21 -23.26
N PRO A 29 -24.92 -7.87 -24.08
CA PRO A 29 -24.04 -8.94 -23.61
C PRO A 29 -23.04 -8.51 -22.52
N PHE A 30 -22.73 -7.21 -22.43
CA PHE A 30 -21.83 -6.67 -21.42
C PHE A 30 -22.54 -6.24 -20.12
N SER A 31 -23.87 -6.12 -20.11
CA SER A 31 -24.66 -5.65 -18.97
C SER A 31 -25.41 -6.76 -18.26
N ALA A 32 -25.61 -7.92 -18.90
CA ALA A 32 -26.25 -9.07 -18.27
C ALA A 32 -25.48 -9.58 -17.04
N ASP A 33 -24.19 -9.29 -17.01
CA ASP A 33 -23.28 -9.67 -15.90
C ASP A 33 -23.10 -8.57 -14.83
N LEU A 34 -23.82 -7.46 -14.93
CA LEU A 34 -23.72 -6.35 -13.97
C LEU A 34 -24.77 -6.49 -12.87
N THR A 35 -24.33 -6.35 -11.64
CA THR A 35 -25.19 -6.23 -10.46
C THR A 35 -25.19 -4.79 -9.95
N LEU A 36 -26.35 -4.36 -9.41
CA LEU A 36 -26.49 -3.07 -8.76
C LEU A 36 -26.24 -3.24 -7.27
N HIS A 37 -25.21 -2.58 -6.77
CA HIS A 37 -24.86 -2.52 -5.36
C HIS A 37 -24.59 -1.08 -4.94
N PRO A 38 -25.61 -0.22 -4.90
CA PRO A 38 -25.42 1.16 -4.48
C PRO A 38 -24.93 1.21 -3.03
N GLY A 39 -23.76 1.80 -2.82
CA GLY A 39 -23.19 2.00 -1.50
C GLY A 39 -22.28 0.88 -0.96
N GLU A 40 -22.24 -0.30 -1.58
CA GLU A 40 -21.32 -1.37 -1.13
C GLU A 40 -19.91 -1.23 -1.74
N PHE A 41 -19.82 -0.74 -2.98
CA PHE A 41 -18.54 -0.66 -3.72
C PHE A 41 -18.23 0.76 -4.23
N GLY A 42 -19.02 1.75 -3.86
CA GLY A 42 -18.85 3.13 -4.34
C GLY A 42 -19.15 3.36 -5.82
N LEU A 43 -19.29 2.32 -6.62
CA LEU A 43 -19.44 2.40 -8.08
C LEU A 43 -20.88 2.15 -8.58
N GLY A 44 -21.82 1.80 -7.73
CA GLY A 44 -23.21 1.55 -8.07
C GLY A 44 -23.46 0.30 -8.93
N LYS A 45 -22.51 -0.11 -9.78
CA LYS A 45 -22.59 -1.31 -10.62
C LYS A 45 -21.23 -1.98 -10.69
N VAL A 46 -21.20 -3.29 -10.50
CA VAL A 46 -20.01 -4.13 -10.65
C VAL A 46 -20.39 -5.40 -11.42
N PRO A 47 -19.46 -5.97 -12.20
CA PRO A 47 -19.66 -7.29 -12.78
C PRO A 47 -19.91 -8.33 -11.70
N SER A 48 -20.82 -9.28 -11.94
CA SER A 48 -21.13 -10.34 -10.97
C SER A 48 -19.90 -11.14 -10.54
N ARG A 49 -18.93 -11.31 -11.43
CA ARG A 49 -17.63 -11.95 -11.15
C ARG A 49 -16.77 -11.20 -10.12
N LEU A 50 -17.03 -9.92 -9.88
CA LEU A 50 -16.33 -9.10 -8.88
C LEU A 50 -17.16 -8.92 -7.60
N ARG A 51 -18.35 -9.55 -7.51
CA ARG A 51 -19.16 -9.49 -6.32
C ARG A 51 -18.49 -10.25 -5.18
N PRO A 52 -18.13 -9.60 -4.08
CA PRO A 52 -17.47 -10.27 -2.97
C PRO A 52 -18.47 -11.12 -2.19
N ASP A 53 -17.97 -12.20 -1.61
CA ASP A 53 -18.64 -12.98 -0.58
C ASP A 53 -18.14 -12.57 0.82
N ARG A 54 -16.98 -11.90 0.88
CA ARG A 54 -16.35 -11.46 2.12
C ARG A 54 -15.52 -10.19 1.86
N THR A 55 -15.47 -9.33 2.87
CA THR A 55 -14.56 -8.18 2.93
C THR A 55 -13.63 -8.33 4.13
N THR A 56 -12.36 -8.02 3.93
CA THR A 56 -11.36 -7.97 4.99
C THR A 56 -10.64 -6.64 4.97
N ARG A 57 -10.35 -6.10 6.14
CA ARG A 57 -9.63 -4.84 6.28
C ARG A 57 -8.12 -5.10 6.32
N SER A 58 -7.37 -4.30 5.60
CA SER A 58 -5.91 -4.34 5.55
C SER A 58 -5.33 -2.94 5.54
N VAL A 59 -4.04 -2.83 5.77
CA VAL A 59 -3.30 -1.57 5.65
C VAL A 59 -2.50 -1.59 4.35
N CYS A 60 -2.51 -0.47 3.63
CA CYS A 60 -1.71 -0.31 2.42
C CYS A 60 -0.22 -0.44 2.76
N GLY A 61 0.47 -1.39 2.16
CA GLY A 61 1.89 -1.65 2.37
C GLY A 61 2.84 -0.78 1.55
N PHE A 62 2.34 0.31 0.94
CA PHE A 62 3.15 1.08 -0.01
C PHE A 62 3.98 2.19 0.65
N CYS A 63 3.42 2.90 1.62
CA CYS A 63 4.13 3.97 2.32
C CYS A 63 3.65 4.12 3.77
N SER A 64 4.39 4.90 4.55
CA SER A 64 4.13 5.11 5.98
C SER A 64 2.86 5.91 6.30
N THR A 65 2.10 6.37 5.31
CA THR A 65 0.78 6.99 5.54
C THR A 65 -0.17 6.01 6.21
N GLY A 66 -0.06 4.70 5.90
CA GLY A 66 -0.83 3.66 6.58
C GLY A 66 -2.32 3.69 6.26
N CYS A 67 -2.68 4.02 5.02
CA CYS A 67 -4.08 4.03 4.57
C CYS A 67 -4.74 2.67 4.79
N SER A 68 -5.94 2.65 5.37
CA SER A 68 -6.74 1.45 5.51
C SER A 68 -7.54 1.18 4.24
N LEU A 69 -7.54 -0.09 3.82
CA LEU A 69 -8.20 -0.59 2.62
C LEU A 69 -9.13 -1.74 2.98
N ASP A 70 -10.35 -1.71 2.50
CA ASP A 70 -11.28 -2.82 2.56
C ASP A 70 -11.10 -3.67 1.29
N VAL A 71 -10.51 -4.84 1.45
CA VAL A 71 -10.23 -5.79 0.37
C VAL A 71 -11.43 -6.72 0.20
N HIS A 72 -11.98 -6.73 -0.98
CA HIS A 72 -13.15 -7.53 -1.33
C HIS A 72 -12.72 -8.89 -1.88
N LEU A 73 -13.16 -9.95 -1.22
CA LEU A 73 -12.80 -11.32 -1.56
C LEU A 73 -13.98 -12.04 -2.22
N GLN A 74 -13.67 -12.90 -3.17
CA GLN A 74 -14.60 -13.88 -3.73
C GLN A 74 -13.92 -15.25 -3.71
N SER A 75 -14.50 -16.18 -2.98
CA SER A 75 -13.93 -17.53 -2.78
C SER A 75 -12.47 -17.50 -2.30
N GLY A 76 -12.14 -16.54 -1.42
CA GLY A 76 -10.80 -16.36 -0.86
C GLY A 76 -9.82 -15.61 -1.77
N VAL A 77 -10.20 -15.23 -2.97
CA VAL A 77 -9.38 -14.45 -3.89
C VAL A 77 -9.76 -12.98 -3.81
N ALA A 78 -8.77 -12.08 -3.72
CA ALA A 78 -9.00 -10.65 -3.76
C ALA A 78 -9.40 -10.21 -5.18
N VAL A 79 -10.60 -9.68 -5.31
CA VAL A 79 -11.17 -9.28 -6.61
C VAL A 79 -11.28 -7.77 -6.78
N ASN A 80 -11.34 -7.04 -5.67
CA ASN A 80 -11.40 -5.57 -5.68
C ASN A 80 -10.96 -5.02 -4.33
N LEU A 81 -10.76 -3.72 -4.25
CA LEU A 81 -10.54 -3.01 -2.99
C LEU A 81 -11.19 -1.64 -3.02
N THR A 82 -11.51 -1.12 -1.82
CA THR A 82 -11.95 0.25 -1.62
C THR A 82 -11.23 0.84 -0.41
N PRO A 83 -10.93 2.14 -0.39
CA PRO A 83 -10.43 2.80 0.81
C PRO A 83 -11.46 2.76 1.92
N THR A 84 -11.01 2.47 3.14
CA THR A 84 -11.90 2.40 4.31
C THR A 84 -12.42 3.78 4.68
N ALA A 85 -13.74 3.97 4.62
CA ALA A 85 -14.37 5.27 4.78
C ALA A 85 -14.32 5.83 6.21
N ASP A 86 -14.35 4.96 7.21
CA ASP A 86 -14.39 5.31 8.63
C ASP A 86 -13.00 5.34 9.30
N TYR A 87 -11.95 5.14 8.53
CA TYR A 87 -10.59 5.15 9.07
C TYR A 87 -10.01 6.57 9.09
N PRO A 88 -9.55 7.06 10.27
CA PRO A 88 -9.24 8.48 10.46
C PRO A 88 -8.03 9.00 9.67
N VAL A 89 -7.18 8.10 9.17
CA VAL A 89 -5.98 8.48 8.40
C VAL A 89 -6.34 8.88 6.98
N ASN A 90 -7.13 8.08 6.27
CA ASN A 90 -7.41 8.28 4.86
C ASN A 90 -8.88 8.58 4.51
N LEU A 91 -9.81 8.47 5.46
CA LEU A 91 -11.21 8.92 5.32
C LEU A 91 -11.88 8.53 3.98
N GLY A 92 -11.69 7.29 3.54
CA GLY A 92 -12.26 6.79 2.29
C GLY A 92 -11.47 7.18 1.03
N MET A 93 -10.28 7.73 1.16
CA MET A 93 -9.43 8.09 0.03
C MET A 93 -8.18 7.23 -0.05
N ALA A 94 -7.66 7.05 -1.27
CA ALA A 94 -6.38 6.43 -1.52
C ALA A 94 -5.71 7.07 -2.73
N CYS A 95 -4.38 7.05 -2.76
CA CYS A 95 -3.62 7.46 -3.93
C CYS A 95 -3.66 6.35 -5.01
N PRO A 96 -3.24 6.62 -6.25
CA PRO A 96 -3.21 5.61 -7.31
C PRO A 96 -2.50 4.31 -6.92
N LYS A 97 -1.42 4.40 -6.13
CA LYS A 97 -0.69 3.21 -5.64
C LYS A 97 -1.52 2.36 -4.68
N GLY A 98 -2.33 3.00 -3.82
CA GLY A 98 -3.27 2.30 -2.94
C GLY A 98 -4.37 1.58 -3.72
N TRP A 99 -4.94 2.25 -4.71
CA TRP A 99 -5.94 1.65 -5.60
C TRP A 99 -5.40 0.46 -6.39
N GLU A 100 -4.11 0.48 -6.77
CA GLU A 100 -3.44 -0.56 -7.53
C GLU A 100 -2.74 -1.62 -6.64
N SER A 101 -3.00 -1.63 -5.34
CA SER A 101 -2.31 -2.54 -4.41
C SER A 101 -2.49 -4.02 -4.72
N LEU A 102 -3.57 -4.40 -5.40
CA LEU A 102 -3.83 -5.79 -5.80
C LEU A 102 -3.13 -6.18 -7.11
N THR A 103 -2.83 -5.23 -7.98
CA THR A 103 -2.24 -5.48 -9.29
C THR A 103 -0.90 -6.24 -9.20
N PRO A 104 0.04 -5.89 -8.32
CA PRO A 104 1.28 -6.65 -8.17
C PRO A 104 1.08 -8.08 -7.68
N LEU A 105 -0.02 -8.38 -6.98
CA LEU A 105 -0.31 -9.74 -6.51
C LEU A 105 -0.72 -10.67 -7.65
N ALA A 106 -1.30 -10.11 -8.71
CA ALA A 106 -1.75 -10.84 -9.90
C ALA A 106 -0.72 -10.80 -11.06
N ALA A 107 0.44 -10.16 -10.86
CA ALA A 107 1.46 -10.06 -11.89
C ALA A 107 2.00 -11.46 -12.26
N PRO A 108 2.09 -11.80 -13.56
CA PRO A 108 2.49 -13.14 -13.99
C PRO A 108 3.96 -13.47 -13.69
N ASP A 109 4.78 -12.45 -13.49
CA ASP A 109 6.20 -12.54 -13.14
C ASP A 109 6.46 -12.34 -11.64
N ARG A 110 5.40 -12.30 -10.82
CA ARG A 110 5.55 -12.18 -9.37
C ARG A 110 6.31 -13.38 -8.80
N GLY A 111 7.40 -13.09 -8.07
CA GLY A 111 8.11 -14.11 -7.30
C GLY A 111 7.24 -14.65 -6.17
N THR A 112 6.96 -15.95 -6.18
CA THR A 112 6.15 -16.63 -5.17
C THR A 112 6.97 -17.60 -4.32
N VAL A 113 8.21 -17.87 -4.72
CA VAL A 113 9.17 -18.74 -4.04
C VAL A 113 10.54 -18.08 -4.05
N PRO A 114 11.42 -18.38 -3.09
CA PRO A 114 12.80 -17.92 -3.12
C PRO A 114 13.56 -18.52 -4.31
N LEU A 115 14.55 -17.78 -4.80
CA LEU A 115 15.39 -18.19 -5.91
C LEU A 115 16.86 -18.17 -5.46
N LEU A 116 17.58 -19.27 -5.68
CA LEU A 116 19.02 -19.33 -5.47
C LEU A 116 19.75 -19.43 -6.82
N ARG A 117 20.92 -18.81 -6.87
CA ARG A 117 21.78 -18.91 -8.05
C ARG A 117 22.50 -20.25 -8.06
N ASN A 118 22.24 -21.05 -9.07
CA ASN A 118 22.96 -22.27 -9.30
C ASN A 118 24.40 -21.96 -9.73
N SER A 119 25.37 -22.47 -8.99
CA SER A 119 26.80 -22.19 -9.23
C SER A 119 27.34 -22.73 -10.54
N LYS A 120 26.70 -23.77 -11.11
CA LYS A 120 27.13 -24.39 -12.37
C LYS A 120 26.54 -23.70 -13.60
N THR A 121 25.28 -23.33 -13.54
CA THR A 121 24.54 -22.75 -14.67
C THR A 121 24.51 -21.22 -14.63
N GLY A 122 24.75 -20.61 -13.48
CA GLY A 122 24.62 -19.18 -13.25
C GLY A 122 23.17 -18.68 -13.23
N ARG A 123 22.19 -19.56 -13.42
CA ARG A 123 20.77 -19.21 -13.42
C ARG A 123 20.19 -19.18 -12.02
N LEU A 124 19.13 -18.39 -11.84
CA LEU A 124 18.30 -18.42 -10.65
C LEU A 124 17.32 -19.58 -10.77
N GLU A 125 17.29 -20.44 -9.77
CA GLU A 125 16.44 -21.63 -9.70
C GLU A 125 15.61 -21.56 -8.44
N ALA A 126 14.37 -22.04 -8.50
CA ALA A 126 13.44 -22.06 -7.38
C ALA A 126 13.95 -23.01 -6.28
N THR A 127 13.80 -22.58 -5.04
CA THR A 127 14.14 -23.37 -3.85
C THR A 127 13.08 -23.14 -2.77
N ASP A 128 13.21 -23.82 -1.63
CA ASP A 128 12.38 -23.55 -0.47
C ASP A 128 12.97 -22.46 0.46
N TRP A 129 12.17 -22.00 1.41
CA TRP A 129 12.56 -20.96 2.33
C TRP A 129 13.65 -21.39 3.31
N ASP A 130 13.66 -22.66 3.72
CA ASP A 130 14.64 -23.17 4.68
C ASP A 130 16.03 -23.17 4.06
N GLU A 131 16.17 -23.69 2.85
CA GLU A 131 17.42 -23.66 2.10
C GLU A 131 17.87 -22.22 1.82
N ALA A 132 16.97 -21.35 1.35
CA ALA A 132 17.28 -19.95 1.06
C ALA A 132 17.80 -19.22 2.31
N MET A 133 17.13 -19.38 3.44
CA MET A 133 17.52 -18.76 4.71
C MET A 133 18.81 -19.37 5.27
N GLN A 134 19.04 -20.65 5.09
CA GLN A 134 20.31 -21.28 5.46
C GLN A 134 21.47 -20.68 4.66
N VAL A 135 21.35 -20.60 3.34
CA VAL A 135 22.36 -20.01 2.48
C VAL A 135 22.63 -18.55 2.83
N PHE A 136 21.55 -17.77 3.06
CA PHE A 136 21.65 -16.37 3.49
C PHE A 136 22.45 -16.25 4.80
N THR A 137 22.02 -16.98 5.82
CA THR A 137 22.62 -16.92 7.16
C THR A 137 24.09 -17.35 7.14
N LEU A 138 24.41 -18.46 6.45
CA LEU A 138 25.79 -18.95 6.37
C LEU A 138 26.71 -17.96 5.65
N LYS A 139 26.24 -17.35 4.55
CA LYS A 139 27.04 -16.36 3.82
C LYS A 139 27.29 -15.09 4.63
N PHE A 140 26.25 -14.55 5.27
CA PHE A 140 26.40 -13.36 6.11
C PHE A 140 27.35 -13.63 7.28
N ARG A 141 27.19 -14.76 7.98
CA ARG A 141 28.07 -15.14 9.08
C ARG A 141 29.52 -15.30 8.62
N ALA A 142 29.75 -16.02 7.53
CA ALA A 142 31.09 -16.20 6.98
C ALA A 142 31.78 -14.88 6.61
N LEU A 143 31.04 -13.94 6.02
CA LEU A 143 31.59 -12.61 5.68
C LEU A 143 31.93 -11.81 6.94
N MET A 144 31.03 -11.82 7.92
CA MET A 144 31.24 -11.10 9.18
C MET A 144 32.37 -11.71 10.01
N ASP A 145 32.48 -13.03 10.06
CA ASP A 145 33.56 -13.73 10.77
C ASP A 145 34.93 -13.47 10.11
N GLN A 146 34.97 -13.40 8.78
CA GLN A 146 36.19 -13.19 8.03
C GLN A 146 36.63 -11.71 7.96
N HIS A 147 35.69 -10.79 7.84
CA HIS A 147 35.97 -9.39 7.53
C HIS A 147 35.40 -8.40 8.56
N GLY A 148 34.74 -8.88 9.61
CA GLY A 148 34.11 -8.07 10.64
C GLY A 148 32.70 -7.57 10.24
N PRO A 149 31.94 -7.03 11.23
CA PRO A 149 30.56 -6.60 11.03
C PRO A 149 30.41 -5.41 10.05
N GLU A 150 31.48 -4.70 9.76
CA GLU A 150 31.50 -3.60 8.80
C GLU A 150 31.54 -4.07 7.33
N SER A 151 31.76 -5.37 7.10
CA SER A 151 31.82 -5.94 5.75
C SER A 151 30.46 -6.11 5.09
N VAL A 152 29.38 -5.96 5.85
CA VAL A 152 28.00 -6.13 5.40
C VAL A 152 27.24 -4.83 5.57
N ALA A 153 26.33 -4.58 4.64
CA ALA A 153 25.43 -3.44 4.68
C ALA A 153 24.02 -3.87 4.26
N PHE A 154 23.02 -3.15 4.76
CA PHE A 154 21.68 -3.35 4.27
C PHE A 154 21.05 -2.03 3.81
N LEU A 155 20.36 -2.09 2.68
CA LEU A 155 19.58 -0.99 2.14
C LEU A 155 18.12 -1.37 2.21
N SER A 156 17.36 -0.58 2.95
CA SER A 156 15.93 -0.77 3.13
C SER A 156 15.12 0.27 2.36
N THR A 157 13.87 0.33 2.69
CA THR A 157 12.95 1.34 2.18
C THR A 157 12.14 1.94 3.33
N GLY A 158 11.70 3.19 3.17
CA GLY A 158 10.71 3.81 4.05
C GLY A 158 9.27 3.40 3.72
N GLN A 159 9.09 2.46 2.77
CA GLN A 159 7.79 2.01 2.26
C GLN A 159 7.45 0.61 2.79
N ILE A 160 7.71 0.38 4.07
CA ILE A 160 7.34 -0.83 4.82
C ILE A 160 6.63 -0.44 6.10
N CYS A 161 5.95 -1.40 6.73
CA CYS A 161 5.27 -1.17 8.01
C CYS A 161 6.29 -0.80 9.10
N THR A 162 5.85 0.00 10.07
CA THR A 162 6.72 0.43 11.19
C THR A 162 7.29 -0.74 11.97
N GLU A 163 6.50 -1.79 12.16
CA GLU A 163 6.89 -3.02 12.84
C GLU A 163 8.02 -3.74 12.09
N GLU A 164 7.92 -3.85 10.78
CA GLU A 164 8.96 -4.47 9.93
C GLU A 164 10.26 -3.66 9.99
N MET A 165 10.16 -2.34 9.92
CA MET A 165 11.30 -1.43 10.01
C MET A 165 12.00 -1.55 11.35
N THR A 166 11.23 -1.63 12.44
CA THR A 166 11.75 -1.78 13.81
C THR A 166 12.44 -3.13 13.99
N LEU A 167 11.82 -4.22 13.55
CA LEU A 167 12.39 -5.57 13.65
C LEU A 167 13.65 -5.70 12.81
N LEU A 168 13.67 -5.14 11.61
CA LEU A 168 14.84 -5.17 10.73
C LEU A 168 16.01 -4.38 11.34
N GLY A 169 15.72 -3.20 11.89
CA GLY A 169 16.72 -2.38 12.58
C GLY A 169 17.26 -3.05 13.85
N ALA A 170 16.39 -3.72 14.61
CA ALA A 170 16.79 -4.47 15.80
C ALA A 170 17.67 -5.67 15.45
N LEU A 171 17.27 -6.45 14.44
CA LEU A 171 18.08 -7.57 13.95
C LEU A 171 19.46 -7.09 13.49
N TRP A 172 19.50 -6.01 12.71
CA TRP A 172 20.74 -5.49 12.17
C TRP A 172 21.72 -5.01 13.24
N LYS A 173 21.25 -4.09 14.10
CA LYS A 173 22.10 -3.46 15.10
C LYS A 173 22.40 -4.34 16.31
N PHE A 174 21.37 -4.97 16.86
CA PHE A 174 21.50 -5.73 18.11
C PHE A 174 21.73 -7.21 17.87
N GLY A 175 21.09 -7.79 16.86
CA GLY A 175 21.25 -9.21 16.54
C GLY A 175 22.55 -9.52 15.83
N MET A 176 22.93 -8.72 14.85
CA MET A 176 24.11 -8.94 14.02
C MET A 176 25.32 -8.05 14.39
N GLY A 177 25.11 -6.98 15.16
CA GLY A 177 26.17 -6.03 15.48
C GLY A 177 26.68 -5.22 14.29
N ALA A 178 25.93 -5.18 13.19
CA ALA A 178 26.30 -4.49 11.97
C ALA A 178 25.86 -3.01 12.01
N LEU A 179 26.68 -2.12 11.45
CA LEU A 179 26.49 -0.67 11.56
C LEU A 179 25.93 -0.04 10.29
N HIS A 180 26.31 -0.54 9.12
CA HIS A 180 25.98 0.09 7.86
C HIS A 180 24.56 -0.25 7.40
N CYS A 181 23.66 0.70 7.60
CA CYS A 181 22.28 0.60 7.09
C CYS A 181 21.78 1.97 6.64
N ASP A 182 21.01 1.97 5.57
CA ASP A 182 20.34 3.16 5.07
C ASP A 182 19.06 2.78 4.34
N SER A 183 18.32 3.76 3.82
CA SER A 183 17.10 3.51 3.06
C SER A 183 17.02 4.42 1.83
N ASN A 184 16.03 4.14 0.96
CA ASN A 184 15.75 4.96 -0.21
C ASN A 184 15.46 6.42 0.14
N THR A 185 15.00 6.69 1.35
CA THR A 185 14.71 8.05 1.83
C THR A 185 15.98 8.91 1.91
N ARG A 186 17.17 8.30 2.02
CA ARG A 186 18.43 9.02 1.89
C ARG A 186 18.54 9.74 0.55
N GLN A 187 18.19 9.09 -0.53
CA GLN A 187 18.22 9.66 -1.89
C GLN A 187 17.02 10.56 -2.17
N CYS A 188 15.86 10.24 -1.58
CA CYS A 188 14.60 10.91 -1.81
C CYS A 188 14.46 12.21 -1.00
N MET A 189 14.81 12.20 0.29
CA MET A 189 14.50 13.25 1.26
C MET A 189 15.72 14.01 1.78
N ALA A 190 16.93 13.68 1.36
CA ALA A 190 18.14 14.31 1.87
C ALA A 190 18.12 15.83 1.68
N THR A 191 17.70 16.32 0.51
CA THR A 191 17.61 17.76 0.21
C THR A 191 16.58 18.44 1.10
N SER A 192 15.39 17.83 1.28
CA SER A 192 14.35 18.37 2.14
C SER A 192 14.79 18.41 3.60
N HIS A 193 15.44 17.35 4.08
CA HIS A 193 16.01 17.27 5.42
C HIS A 193 17.01 18.42 5.69
N VAL A 194 17.94 18.65 4.76
CA VAL A 194 18.90 19.75 4.86
C VAL A 194 18.18 21.10 4.83
N ALA A 195 17.21 21.28 3.93
CA ALA A 195 16.46 22.52 3.80
C ALA A 195 15.68 22.85 5.08
N TYR A 196 14.99 21.88 5.68
CA TYR A 196 14.29 22.07 6.95
C TYR A 196 15.26 22.44 8.08
N LYS A 197 16.38 21.73 8.20
CA LYS A 197 17.38 22.04 9.24
C LYS A 197 18.01 23.42 9.06
N GLN A 198 18.28 23.82 7.84
CA GLN A 198 18.83 25.17 7.58
C GLN A 198 17.82 26.28 7.81
N SER A 199 16.53 26.05 7.49
CA SER A 199 15.48 27.05 7.63
C SER A 199 14.90 27.14 9.03
N PHE A 200 14.71 26.01 9.70
CA PHE A 200 13.94 25.90 10.94
C PHE A 200 14.72 25.31 12.10
N GLY A 201 15.92 24.79 11.88
CA GLY A 201 16.78 24.18 12.91
C GLY A 201 16.46 22.71 13.22
N PHE A 202 15.40 22.12 12.65
CA PHE A 202 14.99 20.74 12.88
C PHE A 202 14.44 20.09 11.61
N ASP A 203 14.35 18.78 11.61
CA ASP A 203 13.90 17.98 10.47
C ASP A 203 12.42 17.60 10.62
N ALA A 204 11.55 18.57 10.49
CA ALA A 204 10.10 18.37 10.40
C ALA A 204 9.42 19.59 9.78
N PRO A 205 8.25 19.46 9.16
CA PRO A 205 7.43 20.59 8.78
C PRO A 205 7.05 21.41 10.03
N PRO A 206 7.25 22.74 10.03
CA PRO A 206 6.91 23.60 11.17
C PRO A 206 5.42 23.96 11.22
N TYR A 207 4.58 23.20 10.54
CA TYR A 207 3.15 23.41 10.40
C TYR A 207 2.38 22.10 10.46
N THR A 208 1.08 22.20 10.65
CA THR A 208 0.12 21.10 10.60
C THR A 208 -0.82 21.23 9.40
N TYR A 209 -1.64 20.21 9.17
CA TYR A 209 -2.66 20.30 8.12
C TYR A 209 -3.71 21.37 8.38
N ALA A 210 -3.99 21.69 9.64
CA ALA A 210 -4.92 22.75 10.00
C ALA A 210 -4.45 24.14 9.54
N ASP A 211 -3.15 24.35 9.43
CA ASP A 211 -2.60 25.62 8.95
C ASP A 211 -2.96 25.89 7.48
N PHE A 212 -3.13 24.85 6.66
CA PHE A 212 -3.62 25.01 5.29
C PHE A 212 -5.05 25.55 5.25
N GLU A 213 -5.91 25.11 6.18
CA GLU A 213 -7.30 25.57 6.26
C GLU A 213 -7.42 27.04 6.72
N GLN A 214 -6.40 27.51 7.44
CA GLN A 214 -6.36 28.88 8.01
C GLN A 214 -5.54 29.85 7.16
N SER A 215 -4.94 29.38 6.06
CA SER A 215 -4.09 30.20 5.22
C SER A 215 -4.91 30.95 4.15
N ASP A 216 -4.71 32.24 4.03
CA ASP A 216 -5.35 33.06 3.00
C ASP A 216 -4.78 32.82 1.62
N ALA A 217 -3.55 32.29 1.52
CA ALA A 217 -2.90 31.98 0.25
C ALA A 217 -2.05 30.72 0.36
N LEU A 218 -2.18 29.82 -0.64
CA LEU A 218 -1.40 28.60 -0.78
C LEU A 218 -0.60 28.64 -2.08
N VAL A 219 0.70 28.38 -2.00
CA VAL A 219 1.59 28.38 -3.16
C VAL A 219 2.12 26.95 -3.38
N PHE A 220 1.89 26.39 -4.56
CA PHE A 220 2.32 25.07 -4.95
C PHE A 220 3.47 25.15 -5.95
N ILE A 221 4.63 24.64 -5.60
CA ILE A 221 5.83 24.64 -6.43
C ILE A 221 6.32 23.20 -6.60
N GLY A 222 6.28 22.68 -7.84
CA GLY A 222 6.72 21.33 -8.17
C GLY A 222 5.96 20.22 -7.44
N SER A 223 4.74 20.49 -6.98
CA SER A 223 3.95 19.61 -6.13
C SER A 223 2.76 19.01 -6.87
N ASN A 224 2.60 17.69 -6.82
CA ASN A 224 1.42 17.00 -7.31
C ASN A 224 0.63 16.37 -6.15
N LEU A 225 -0.18 17.20 -5.50
CA LEU A 225 -0.97 16.79 -4.33
C LEU A 225 -1.98 15.69 -4.63
N CYS A 226 -2.53 15.67 -5.84
CA CYS A 226 -3.52 14.67 -6.22
C CYS A 226 -2.94 13.25 -6.26
N ILE A 227 -1.63 13.12 -6.47
CA ILE A 227 -0.92 11.84 -6.52
C ILE A 227 -0.23 11.54 -5.20
N ALA A 228 0.43 12.54 -4.61
CA ALA A 228 1.25 12.35 -3.41
C ALA A 228 0.42 12.33 -2.12
N HIS A 229 -0.62 13.17 -2.04
CA HIS A 229 -1.46 13.32 -0.84
C HIS A 229 -2.93 13.50 -1.21
N PRO A 230 -3.57 12.52 -1.87
CA PRO A 230 -4.97 12.65 -2.31
C PRO A 230 -5.95 12.72 -1.14
N ASP A 231 -5.61 12.16 0.00
CA ASP A 231 -6.33 12.20 1.26
C ASP A 231 -6.45 13.62 1.86
N ARG A 232 -5.57 14.53 1.43
CA ARG A 232 -5.55 15.93 1.86
C ARG A 232 -6.01 16.92 0.79
N LYS A 233 -6.36 16.43 -0.39
CA LYS A 233 -6.83 17.25 -1.51
C LYS A 233 -8.07 18.08 -1.15
N SER A 234 -8.95 17.55 -0.33
CA SER A 234 -10.19 18.22 0.09
C SER A 234 -9.95 19.45 0.98
N VAL A 235 -8.77 19.53 1.63
CA VAL A 235 -8.38 20.67 2.46
C VAL A 235 -7.86 21.81 1.58
N VAL A 236 -7.28 21.51 0.46
CA VAL A 236 -6.67 22.45 -0.49
C VAL A 236 -7.63 22.83 -1.61
#